data_0dfc271f87a5e36d72c2aa9933a4f2e1
#
_entry.id   0dfc271f87a5e36d72c2aa9933a4f2e1
#
_cell.length_a   1.000
_cell.length_b   1.000
_cell.length_c   1.000
_cell.angle_alpha   90.00
_cell.angle_beta   90.00
_cell.angle_gamma   90.00
#
_symmetry.space_group_name_H-M   'P 1'
#
loop_
_entity.id
_entity.type
_entity.pdbx_description
1 polymer ?
#
loop_
_entity_poly.entity_id
_entity_poly.type
_entity_poly.pdbx_seq_one_letter_code
_entity_poly.pdbx_strand_id
1 'polypeptide(L)'
;MLTLIITVIVVALIFEYINGFHDTANAIATTVATKALSPRNAIILATVTNLAGALVGTAVAKTITSGLVDATFVTSTTIICALLGGIVWNLVTWWHGLPSSSSHAMIGGLLGATVASAHDNWNSIIWMKDKGGPWFKNDGVFYKVFIPMISSPVLGLICGFLLMAFLYFILKKVYNSEWVQNLFGKLQLLSSGYMGFAHGSNDAQKIMGIIALSLLAATKAGDLQNAPAWLEFLKHPMVTLPDGTQTIATWIKVLCALVMAAGTAAGGWKIINTLGNKLVDLKPVHGFAAETTSATILLFAAKLGMPVSTTHAITTSIMGVGLAKKDDEGKSLCFGTAGRILFAWVLTIPATFLIAYVLRKVTM
;
A
#
# COMPACT_ATOMS: atom_id res chain seq x y z
N MET A 1 -9.14 -26.11 -14.55
CA MET A 1 -9.60 -24.82 -13.99
C MET A 1 -9.22 -24.65 -12.51
N LEU A 2 -9.55 -25.58 -11.61
CA LEU A 2 -9.22 -25.48 -10.17
C LEU A 2 -7.71 -25.22 -9.89
N THR A 3 -6.81 -25.94 -10.57
CA THR A 3 -5.36 -25.73 -10.45
C THR A 3 -4.97 -24.26 -10.77
N LEU A 4 -5.58 -23.67 -11.79
CA LEU A 4 -5.32 -22.29 -12.19
C LEU A 4 -5.78 -21.29 -11.12
N ILE A 5 -6.95 -21.54 -10.51
CA ILE A 5 -7.49 -20.71 -9.42
C ILE A 5 -6.57 -20.78 -8.19
N ILE A 6 -6.10 -21.98 -7.83
CA ILE A 6 -5.12 -22.15 -6.74
C ILE A 6 -3.82 -21.41 -7.08
N THR A 7 -3.35 -21.49 -8.32
CA THR A 7 -2.17 -20.75 -8.79
C THR A 7 -2.35 -19.24 -8.62
N VAL A 8 -3.52 -18.70 -8.96
CA VAL A 8 -3.82 -17.26 -8.71
C VAL A 8 -3.66 -16.91 -7.23
N ILE A 9 -4.24 -17.71 -6.33
CA ILE A 9 -4.15 -17.46 -4.89
C ILE A 9 -2.68 -17.50 -4.44
N VAL A 10 -1.91 -18.49 -4.88
CA VAL A 10 -0.48 -18.62 -4.53
C VAL A 10 0.31 -17.41 -5.05
N VAL A 11 0.12 -17.00 -6.30
CA VAL A 11 0.82 -15.82 -6.87
C VAL A 11 0.41 -14.54 -6.16
N ALA A 12 -0.87 -14.40 -5.78
CA ALA A 12 -1.36 -13.27 -4.99
C ALA A 12 -0.70 -13.22 -3.60
N LEU A 13 -0.52 -14.35 -2.94
CA LEU A 13 0.18 -14.44 -1.66
C LEU A 13 1.68 -14.18 -1.79
N ILE A 14 2.32 -14.61 -2.89
CA ILE A 14 3.72 -14.24 -3.20
C ILE A 14 3.83 -12.72 -3.38
N PHE A 15 2.90 -12.10 -4.11
CA PHE A 15 2.86 -10.64 -4.21
C PHE A 15 2.70 -9.99 -2.84
N GLU A 16 1.80 -10.50 -1.99
CA GLU A 16 1.57 -9.96 -0.63
C GLU A 16 2.80 -10.09 0.26
N TYR A 17 3.51 -11.20 0.19
CA TYR A 17 4.78 -11.38 0.89
C TYR A 17 5.83 -10.36 0.43
N ILE A 18 5.94 -10.16 -0.91
CA ILE A 18 6.84 -9.18 -1.50
C ILE A 18 6.43 -7.76 -1.08
N ASN A 19 5.15 -7.43 -1.12
CA ASN A 19 4.60 -6.19 -0.60
C ASN A 19 5.00 -5.98 0.87
N GLY A 20 4.83 -6.99 1.71
CA GLY A 20 5.20 -6.96 3.12
C GLY A 20 6.65 -6.58 3.35
N PHE A 21 7.62 -7.22 2.68
CA PHE A 21 9.04 -6.88 2.88
C PHE A 21 9.47 -5.61 2.15
N HIS A 22 8.92 -5.32 0.98
CA HIS A 22 9.21 -4.12 0.22
C HIS A 22 8.78 -2.87 1.00
N ASP A 23 7.58 -2.92 1.56
CA ASP A 23 6.95 -1.76 2.20
C ASP A 23 7.14 -1.72 3.73
N THR A 24 7.88 -2.68 4.32
CA THR A 24 8.31 -2.62 5.74
C THR A 24 8.96 -1.28 6.08
N ALA A 25 9.73 -0.73 5.13
CA ALA A 25 10.39 0.57 5.29
C ALA A 25 9.40 1.70 5.62
N ASN A 26 8.17 1.63 5.10
CA ASN A 26 7.15 2.64 5.33
C ASN A 26 6.76 2.76 6.82
N ALA A 27 6.83 1.65 7.56
CA ALA A 27 6.47 1.61 8.97
C ALA A 27 7.65 1.88 9.92
N ILE A 28 8.90 1.55 9.52
CA ILE A 28 10.01 1.54 10.47
C ILE A 28 11.23 2.38 10.07
N ALA A 29 11.33 2.89 8.83
CA ALA A 29 12.54 3.58 8.38
C ALA A 29 12.89 4.79 9.27
N THR A 30 11.91 5.57 9.65
CA THR A 30 12.05 6.73 10.55
C THR A 30 12.47 6.30 11.94
N THR A 31 11.84 5.29 12.53
CA THR A 31 12.09 4.78 13.88
C THR A 31 13.50 4.17 14.02
N VAL A 32 13.96 3.47 12.97
CA VAL A 32 15.33 2.92 12.92
C VAL A 32 16.36 4.02 12.72
N ALA A 33 16.09 4.99 11.83
CA ALA A 33 16.99 6.10 11.54
C ALA A 33 17.21 7.01 12.76
N THR A 34 16.15 7.29 13.50
CA THR A 34 16.21 8.10 14.73
C THR A 34 16.77 7.34 15.94
N LYS A 35 16.99 6.01 15.79
CA LYS A 35 17.42 5.11 16.86
C LYS A 35 16.41 5.02 18.03
N ALA A 36 15.14 5.36 17.81
CA ALA A 36 14.07 5.21 18.80
C ALA A 36 13.83 3.74 19.16
N LEU A 37 14.01 2.83 18.19
CA LEU A 37 14.06 1.38 18.40
C LEU A 37 15.27 0.76 17.72
N SER A 38 15.74 -0.36 18.28
CA SER A 38 16.67 -1.22 17.55
C SER A 38 15.97 -1.80 16.30
N PRO A 39 16.71 -2.11 15.23
CA PRO A 39 16.14 -2.67 14.00
C PRO A 39 15.24 -3.90 14.24
N ARG A 40 15.68 -4.79 15.14
CA ARG A 40 14.91 -6.00 15.51
C ARG A 40 13.57 -5.65 16.16
N ASN A 41 13.59 -4.74 17.14
CA ASN A 41 12.37 -4.36 17.85
C ASN A 41 11.41 -3.56 16.96
N ALA A 42 11.93 -2.74 16.04
CA ALA A 42 11.13 -2.03 15.05
C ALA A 42 10.40 -3.01 14.12
N ILE A 43 11.07 -4.06 13.64
CA ILE A 43 10.44 -5.13 12.84
C ILE A 43 9.35 -5.85 13.64
N ILE A 44 9.61 -6.22 14.89
CA ILE A 44 8.61 -6.91 15.75
C ILE A 44 7.37 -6.01 15.91
N LEU A 45 7.57 -4.72 16.24
CA LEU A 45 6.48 -3.76 16.37
C LEU A 45 5.67 -3.64 15.07
N ALA A 46 6.34 -3.46 13.93
CA ALA A 46 5.69 -3.34 12.64
C ALA A 46 4.94 -4.64 12.26
N THR A 47 5.54 -5.80 12.48
CA THR A 47 4.91 -7.10 12.17
C THR A 47 3.60 -7.27 12.95
N VAL A 48 3.62 -6.98 14.26
CA VAL A 48 2.43 -7.13 15.13
C VAL A 48 1.37 -6.08 14.75
N THR A 49 1.77 -4.84 14.54
CA THR A 49 0.81 -3.76 14.23
C THR A 49 0.26 -3.86 12.80
N ASN A 50 1.06 -4.31 11.82
CA ASN A 50 0.59 -4.63 10.48
C ASN A 50 -0.43 -5.78 10.49
N LEU A 51 -0.14 -6.86 11.23
CA LEU A 51 -1.07 -7.97 11.40
C LEU A 51 -2.41 -7.49 11.97
N ALA A 52 -2.36 -6.71 13.05
CA ALA A 52 -3.57 -6.15 13.66
C ALA A 52 -4.34 -5.24 12.69
N GLY A 53 -3.65 -4.35 11.98
CA GLY A 53 -4.25 -3.46 10.99
C GLY A 53 -4.88 -4.21 9.82
N ALA A 54 -4.22 -5.25 9.31
CA ALA A 54 -4.68 -6.05 8.18
C ALA A 54 -6.02 -6.77 8.45
N LEU A 55 -6.33 -7.05 9.71
CA LEU A 55 -7.60 -7.68 10.11
C LEU A 55 -8.77 -6.68 10.18
N VAL A 56 -8.47 -5.36 10.12
CA VAL A 56 -9.48 -4.30 10.29
C VAL A 56 -9.86 -3.69 8.95
N GLY A 57 -11.17 -3.67 8.67
CA GLY A 57 -11.72 -3.03 7.47
C GLY A 57 -11.64 -3.89 6.20
N THR A 58 -12.43 -3.51 5.20
CA THR A 58 -12.49 -4.17 3.88
C THR A 58 -12.91 -3.19 2.77
N ALA A 59 -12.97 -1.89 3.06
CA ALA A 59 -13.48 -0.91 2.10
C ALA A 59 -12.57 -0.79 0.86
N VAL A 60 -11.25 -0.83 1.03
CA VAL A 60 -10.29 -0.83 -0.07
C VAL A 60 -10.40 -2.12 -0.89
N ALA A 61 -10.55 -3.27 -0.21
CA ALA A 61 -10.72 -4.56 -0.89
C ALA A 61 -11.97 -4.57 -1.78
N LYS A 62 -13.09 -4.03 -1.31
CA LYS A 62 -14.32 -3.89 -2.11
C LYS A 62 -14.10 -3.03 -3.36
N THR A 63 -13.39 -1.91 -3.23
CA THR A 63 -13.06 -1.04 -4.38
C THR A 63 -12.26 -1.80 -5.45
N ILE A 64 -11.28 -2.60 -5.05
CA ILE A 64 -10.47 -3.40 -5.99
C ILE A 64 -11.29 -4.52 -6.61
N THR A 65 -12.17 -5.16 -5.82
CA THR A 65 -12.99 -6.28 -6.29
C THR A 65 -13.97 -5.88 -7.40
N SER A 66 -14.54 -4.67 -7.37
CA SER A 66 -15.64 -4.30 -8.28
C SER A 66 -15.60 -2.88 -8.83
N GLY A 67 -14.60 -2.10 -8.46
CA GLY A 67 -14.59 -0.66 -8.73
C GLY A 67 -13.58 -0.17 -9.78
N LEU A 68 -12.67 -1.01 -10.28
CA LEU A 68 -11.57 -0.58 -11.15
C LEU A 68 -11.65 -1.14 -12.57
N VAL A 69 -12.08 -2.40 -12.72
CA VAL A 69 -12.14 -3.09 -14.00
C VAL A 69 -13.46 -3.85 -14.13
N ASP A 70 -13.89 -4.07 -15.37
CA ASP A 70 -15.04 -4.92 -15.65
C ASP A 70 -14.64 -6.40 -15.49
N ALA A 71 -15.25 -7.06 -14.52
CA ALA A 71 -14.97 -8.45 -14.19
C ALA A 71 -15.25 -9.44 -15.35
N THR A 72 -16.02 -9.05 -16.36
CA THR A 72 -16.31 -9.90 -17.53
C THR A 72 -15.06 -10.16 -18.39
N PHE A 73 -14.08 -9.24 -18.36
CA PHE A 73 -12.80 -9.37 -19.06
C PHE A 73 -11.69 -9.95 -18.18
N VAL A 74 -11.99 -10.24 -16.91
CA VAL A 74 -10.99 -10.73 -15.95
C VAL A 74 -11.05 -12.26 -15.89
N THR A 75 -9.96 -12.91 -16.28
CA THR A 75 -9.76 -14.36 -16.13
C THR A 75 -8.68 -14.64 -15.09
N SER A 76 -8.54 -15.89 -14.65
CA SER A 76 -7.45 -16.29 -13.76
C SER A 76 -6.07 -15.95 -14.36
N THR A 77 -5.89 -16.14 -15.67
CA THR A 77 -4.63 -15.78 -16.36
C THR A 77 -4.41 -14.27 -16.38
N THR A 78 -5.47 -13.46 -16.54
CA THR A 78 -5.40 -12.00 -16.43
C THR A 78 -4.82 -11.58 -15.08
N ILE A 79 -5.33 -12.15 -13.99
CA ILE A 79 -4.84 -11.83 -12.62
C ILE A 79 -3.38 -12.29 -12.43
N ILE A 80 -3.00 -13.48 -12.90
CA ILE A 80 -1.61 -13.95 -12.82
C ILE A 80 -0.69 -12.97 -13.54
N CYS A 81 -1.00 -12.57 -14.77
CA CYS A 81 -0.17 -11.62 -15.54
C CYS A 81 -0.10 -10.25 -14.85
N ALA A 82 -1.20 -9.78 -14.28
CA ALA A 82 -1.25 -8.53 -13.52
C ALA A 82 -0.30 -8.57 -12.31
N LEU A 83 -0.39 -9.62 -11.51
CA LEU A 83 0.44 -9.81 -10.32
C LEU A 83 1.92 -9.98 -10.67
N LEU A 84 2.23 -10.77 -11.70
CA LEU A 84 3.62 -10.94 -12.18
C LEU A 84 4.22 -9.62 -12.64
N GLY A 85 3.47 -8.77 -13.35
CA GLY A 85 3.92 -7.44 -13.72
C GLY A 85 4.29 -6.59 -12.51
N GLY A 86 3.46 -6.61 -11.47
CA GLY A 86 3.74 -5.93 -10.21
C GLY A 86 4.90 -6.54 -9.41
N ILE A 87 5.01 -7.87 -9.36
CA ILE A 87 6.11 -8.59 -8.71
C ILE A 87 7.45 -8.20 -9.33
N VAL A 88 7.56 -8.28 -10.66
CA VAL A 88 8.79 -7.90 -11.39
C VAL A 88 9.20 -6.48 -11.04
N TRP A 89 8.28 -5.53 -11.09
CA TRP A 89 8.56 -4.13 -10.76
C TRP A 89 8.99 -3.92 -9.32
N ASN A 90 8.27 -4.53 -8.36
CA ASN A 90 8.62 -4.44 -6.94
C ASN A 90 10.01 -5.01 -6.64
N LEU A 91 10.39 -6.12 -7.27
CA LEU A 91 11.72 -6.71 -7.11
C LEU A 91 12.81 -5.83 -7.74
N VAL A 92 12.57 -5.24 -8.93
CA VAL A 92 13.49 -4.30 -9.57
C VAL A 92 13.72 -3.07 -8.69
N THR A 93 12.65 -2.42 -8.22
CA THR A 93 12.76 -1.23 -7.37
C THR A 93 13.38 -1.53 -6.00
N TRP A 94 13.05 -2.68 -5.41
CA TRP A 94 13.69 -3.14 -4.18
C TRP A 94 15.20 -3.38 -4.37
N TRP A 95 15.59 -4.02 -5.49
CA TRP A 95 17.02 -4.25 -5.80
C TRP A 95 17.81 -2.96 -5.85
N HIS A 96 17.24 -1.91 -6.43
CA HIS A 96 17.85 -0.57 -6.51
C HIS A 96 17.66 0.26 -5.22
N GLY A 97 16.92 -0.25 -4.22
CA GLY A 97 16.62 0.48 -2.98
C GLY A 97 15.76 1.72 -3.21
N LEU A 98 14.93 1.70 -4.26
CA LEU A 98 14.01 2.78 -4.59
C LEU A 98 12.64 2.51 -3.93
N PRO A 99 12.17 3.39 -3.04
CA PRO A 99 10.84 3.27 -2.46
C PRO A 99 9.78 3.59 -3.52
N SER A 100 9.25 2.55 -4.16
CA SER A 100 8.15 2.63 -5.12
C SER A 100 6.83 2.21 -4.47
N SER A 101 5.72 2.35 -5.20
CA SER A 101 4.40 2.00 -4.70
C SER A 101 3.98 0.61 -5.18
N SER A 102 3.99 -0.38 -4.30
CA SER A 102 3.44 -1.71 -4.57
C SER A 102 1.96 -1.68 -4.97
N SER A 103 1.20 -0.71 -4.41
CA SER A 103 -0.20 -0.47 -4.76
C SER A 103 -0.37 -0.05 -6.22
N HIS A 104 0.42 0.92 -6.66
CA HIS A 104 0.39 1.38 -8.05
C HIS A 104 0.93 0.32 -9.01
N ALA A 105 1.92 -0.47 -8.58
CA ALA A 105 2.42 -1.59 -9.35
C ALA A 105 1.34 -2.65 -9.60
N MET A 106 0.58 -3.01 -8.56
CA MET A 106 -0.55 -3.93 -8.68
C MET A 106 -1.66 -3.37 -9.58
N ILE A 107 -2.03 -2.09 -9.39
CA ILE A 107 -3.09 -1.45 -10.18
C ILE A 107 -2.66 -1.35 -11.64
N GLY A 108 -1.46 -0.86 -11.93
CA GLY A 108 -0.93 -0.79 -13.30
C GLY A 108 -0.95 -2.16 -13.98
N GLY A 109 -0.50 -3.20 -13.27
CA GLY A 109 -0.55 -4.58 -13.75
C GLY A 109 -1.98 -5.05 -14.05
N LEU A 110 -2.93 -4.77 -13.12
CA LEU A 110 -4.34 -5.13 -13.32
C LEU A 110 -4.94 -4.46 -14.56
N LEU A 111 -4.72 -3.14 -14.72
CA LEU A 111 -5.21 -2.40 -15.88
C LEU A 111 -4.61 -2.94 -17.19
N GLY A 112 -3.29 -3.15 -17.24
CA GLY A 112 -2.59 -3.63 -18.44
C GLY A 112 -3.06 -5.03 -18.86
N ALA A 113 -3.12 -5.98 -17.92
CA ALA A 113 -3.58 -7.33 -18.20
C ALA A 113 -5.05 -7.36 -18.61
N THR A 114 -5.90 -6.52 -18.02
CA THR A 114 -7.33 -6.45 -18.36
C THR A 114 -7.55 -5.90 -19.77
N VAL A 115 -6.86 -4.82 -20.15
CA VAL A 115 -6.94 -4.26 -21.52
C VAL A 115 -6.49 -5.30 -22.54
N ALA A 116 -5.39 -6.03 -22.29
CA ALA A 116 -4.95 -7.11 -23.15
C ALA A 116 -5.99 -8.22 -23.28
N SER A 117 -6.60 -8.65 -22.15
CA SER A 117 -7.67 -9.68 -22.13
C SER A 117 -8.93 -9.25 -22.87
N ALA A 118 -9.21 -7.96 -22.90
CA ALA A 118 -10.35 -7.36 -23.60
C ALA A 118 -10.04 -7.04 -25.07
N HIS A 119 -8.98 -7.60 -25.66
CA HIS A 119 -8.56 -7.34 -27.04
C HIS A 119 -8.42 -5.83 -27.34
N ASP A 120 -7.74 -5.13 -26.44
CA ASP A 120 -7.44 -3.69 -26.50
C ASP A 120 -8.67 -2.78 -26.35
N ASN A 121 -9.76 -3.32 -25.81
CA ASN A 121 -10.93 -2.54 -25.47
C ASN A 121 -10.72 -1.79 -24.13
N TRP A 122 -10.46 -0.48 -24.22
CA TRP A 122 -10.24 0.39 -23.05
C TRP A 122 -11.48 0.61 -22.17
N ASN A 123 -12.68 0.27 -22.67
CA ASN A 123 -13.92 0.27 -21.87
C ASN A 123 -13.96 -0.86 -20.84
N SER A 124 -13.01 -1.81 -20.90
CA SER A 124 -12.81 -2.82 -19.86
C SER A 124 -12.30 -2.21 -18.53
N ILE A 125 -11.81 -0.98 -18.57
CA ILE A 125 -11.43 -0.19 -17.39
C ILE A 125 -12.63 0.66 -16.97
N ILE A 126 -12.99 0.61 -15.70
CA ILE A 126 -13.97 1.52 -15.11
C ILE A 126 -13.28 2.84 -14.82
N TRP A 127 -13.30 3.77 -15.79
CA TRP A 127 -12.63 5.07 -15.63
C TRP A 127 -13.31 5.94 -14.60
N MET A 128 -14.63 6.11 -14.72
CA MET A 128 -15.45 6.92 -13.83
C MET A 128 -16.84 6.30 -13.72
N LYS A 129 -17.30 6.09 -12.50
CA LYS A 129 -18.65 5.59 -12.21
C LYS A 129 -19.27 6.41 -11.10
N ASP A 130 -20.22 7.27 -11.48
CA ASP A 130 -20.99 8.07 -10.52
C ASP A 130 -21.98 7.17 -9.76
N LYS A 131 -22.07 7.39 -8.45
CA LYS A 131 -23.00 6.70 -7.55
C LYS A 131 -24.11 7.63 -6.99
N GLY A 132 -24.21 8.84 -7.53
CA GLY A 132 -25.23 9.81 -7.09
C GLY A 132 -24.96 10.40 -5.72
N GLY A 133 -23.70 10.68 -5.38
CA GLY A 133 -23.29 11.24 -4.09
C GLY A 133 -22.01 12.08 -4.16
N PRO A 134 -21.36 12.35 -3.01
CA PRO A 134 -20.10 13.06 -3.01
C PRO A 134 -19.04 12.32 -3.85
N TRP A 135 -18.19 13.05 -4.56
CA TRP A 135 -17.19 12.51 -5.49
C TRP A 135 -16.30 11.40 -4.91
N PHE A 136 -16.00 11.45 -3.60
CA PHE A 136 -15.18 10.44 -2.92
C PHE A 136 -15.90 9.09 -2.72
N LYS A 137 -17.22 9.03 -2.93
CA LYS A 137 -18.01 7.79 -2.95
C LYS A 137 -18.10 7.15 -4.33
N ASN A 138 -17.78 7.91 -5.39
CA ASN A 138 -17.77 7.41 -6.75
C ASN A 138 -16.71 6.32 -6.94
N ASP A 139 -16.94 5.38 -7.86
CA ASP A 139 -15.99 4.35 -8.24
C ASP A 139 -15.24 4.72 -9.53
N GLY A 140 -14.26 3.93 -9.86
CA GLY A 140 -13.44 4.06 -11.05
C GLY A 140 -12.02 4.53 -10.76
N VAL A 141 -11.15 4.26 -11.73
CA VAL A 141 -9.71 4.51 -11.64
C VAL A 141 -9.43 6.01 -11.37
N PHE A 142 -10.22 6.90 -11.96
CA PHE A 142 -10.03 8.34 -11.77
C PHE A 142 -10.24 8.76 -10.30
N TYR A 143 -11.38 8.38 -9.71
CA TYR A 143 -11.72 8.79 -8.35
C TYR A 143 -10.95 8.02 -7.27
N LYS A 144 -10.69 6.73 -7.50
CA LYS A 144 -10.12 5.84 -6.49
C LYS A 144 -8.61 5.67 -6.61
N VAL A 145 -8.01 6.00 -7.76
CA VAL A 145 -6.57 5.87 -7.99
C VAL A 145 -5.92 7.21 -8.33
N PHE A 146 -6.30 7.88 -9.42
CA PHE A 146 -5.59 9.09 -9.86
C PHE A 146 -5.73 10.26 -8.89
N ILE A 147 -6.93 10.54 -8.37
CA ILE A 147 -7.10 11.61 -7.38
C ILE A 147 -6.27 11.33 -6.11
N PRO A 148 -6.38 10.15 -5.45
CA PRO A 148 -5.57 9.84 -4.28
C PRO A 148 -4.05 9.76 -4.57
N MET A 149 -3.66 9.35 -5.77
CA MET A 149 -2.25 9.30 -6.20
C MET A 149 -1.58 10.68 -6.17
N ILE A 150 -2.33 11.74 -6.47
CA ILE A 150 -1.84 13.12 -6.43
C ILE A 150 -2.10 13.75 -5.06
N SER A 151 -3.29 13.57 -4.50
CA SER A 151 -3.67 14.25 -3.26
C SER A 151 -2.95 13.70 -2.03
N SER A 152 -2.70 12.38 -1.94
CA SER A 152 -2.04 11.82 -0.76
C SER A 152 -0.59 12.29 -0.57
N PRO A 153 0.29 12.36 -1.60
CA PRO A 153 1.62 12.94 -1.43
C PRO A 153 1.58 14.45 -1.16
N VAL A 154 0.67 15.20 -1.78
CA VAL A 154 0.52 16.63 -1.51
C VAL A 154 0.09 16.86 -0.05
N LEU A 155 -0.90 16.11 0.43
CA LEU A 155 -1.32 16.16 1.83
C LEU A 155 -0.20 15.73 2.77
N GLY A 156 0.56 14.67 2.44
CA GLY A 156 1.72 14.22 3.22
C GLY A 156 2.76 15.33 3.38
N LEU A 157 3.10 15.99 2.28
CA LEU A 157 4.07 17.09 2.27
C LEU A 157 3.59 18.28 3.11
N ILE A 158 2.37 18.75 2.86
CA ILE A 158 1.81 19.94 3.53
C ILE A 158 1.57 19.66 5.01
N CYS A 159 0.88 18.57 5.35
CA CYS A 159 0.57 18.25 6.75
C CYS A 159 1.82 17.90 7.55
N GLY A 160 2.81 17.22 6.95
CA GLY A 160 4.10 16.94 7.57
C GLY A 160 4.86 18.24 7.89
N PHE A 161 4.91 19.16 6.93
CA PHE A 161 5.49 20.50 7.13
C PHE A 161 4.77 21.28 8.24
N LEU A 162 3.44 21.35 8.17
CA LEU A 162 2.64 22.12 9.14
C LEU A 162 2.73 21.53 10.55
N LEU A 163 2.66 20.21 10.70
CA LEU A 163 2.80 19.57 12.01
C LEU A 163 4.19 19.82 12.59
N MET A 164 5.24 19.72 11.78
CA MET A 164 6.59 19.98 12.26
C MET A 164 6.79 21.46 12.63
N ALA A 165 6.31 22.39 11.81
CA ALA A 165 6.33 23.82 12.11
C ALA A 165 5.59 24.14 13.41
N PHE A 166 4.46 23.51 13.65
CA PHE A 166 3.69 23.63 14.88
C PHE A 166 4.46 23.10 16.10
N LEU A 167 5.11 21.95 15.97
CA LEU A 167 5.96 21.41 17.04
C LEU A 167 7.14 22.33 17.33
N TYR A 168 7.80 22.92 16.33
CA TYR A 168 8.84 23.92 16.53
C TYR A 168 8.33 25.16 17.26
N PHE A 169 7.12 25.61 16.92
CA PHE A 169 6.52 26.76 17.58
C PHE A 169 6.27 26.51 19.08
N ILE A 170 5.67 25.36 19.41
CA ILE A 170 5.37 25.00 20.82
C ILE A 170 6.66 24.73 21.61
N LEU A 171 7.61 24.02 21.01
CA LEU A 171 8.81 23.58 21.68
C LEU A 171 9.94 24.60 21.63
N LYS A 172 9.73 25.80 21.08
CA LYS A 172 10.73 26.80 20.76
C LYS A 172 11.79 27.02 21.87
N LYS A 173 11.36 26.99 23.15
CA LYS A 173 12.24 27.23 24.29
C LYS A 173 12.99 25.99 24.78
N VAL A 174 12.52 24.78 24.49
CA VAL A 174 12.98 23.51 25.05
C VAL A 174 13.36 22.47 24.00
N TYR A 175 13.27 22.82 22.73
CA TYR A 175 13.40 21.88 21.61
C TYR A 175 14.69 21.04 21.66
N ASN A 176 15.83 21.66 22.02
CA ASN A 176 17.12 20.98 22.09
C ASN A 176 17.39 20.30 23.45
N SER A 177 16.42 20.29 24.38
CA SER A 177 16.59 19.63 25.67
C SER A 177 16.57 18.10 25.52
N GLU A 178 17.36 17.41 26.38
CA GLU A 178 17.33 15.94 26.45
C GLU A 178 15.93 15.40 26.80
N TRP A 179 15.17 16.17 27.58
CA TRP A 179 13.80 15.83 27.92
C TRP A 179 12.92 15.71 26.67
N VAL A 180 12.99 16.66 25.72
CA VAL A 180 12.24 16.61 24.46
C VAL A 180 12.67 15.40 23.63
N GLN A 181 13.96 15.13 23.50
CA GLN A 181 14.46 13.98 22.74
C GLN A 181 13.96 12.65 23.35
N ASN A 182 14.01 12.53 24.66
CA ASN A 182 13.53 11.34 25.37
C ASN A 182 12.00 11.18 25.28
N LEU A 183 11.25 12.27 25.41
CA LEU A 183 9.80 12.27 25.25
C LEU A 183 9.38 11.83 23.84
N PHE A 184 9.95 12.48 22.82
CA PHE A 184 9.62 12.13 21.44
C PHE A 184 10.16 10.76 21.01
N GLY A 185 11.25 10.28 21.61
CA GLY A 185 11.67 8.89 21.47
C GLY A 185 10.58 7.91 21.90
N LYS A 186 9.92 8.15 23.03
CA LYS A 186 8.78 7.33 23.49
C LYS A 186 7.52 7.53 22.65
N LEU A 187 7.19 8.78 22.30
CA LEU A 187 6.03 9.08 21.43
C LEU A 187 6.20 8.48 20.04
N GLN A 188 7.43 8.38 19.54
CA GLN A 188 7.71 7.76 18.27
C GLN A 188 7.44 6.24 18.27
N LEU A 189 7.51 5.56 19.41
CA LEU A 189 7.09 4.16 19.51
C LEU A 189 5.58 4.04 19.23
N LEU A 190 4.79 4.96 19.74
CA LEU A 190 3.34 5.00 19.50
C LEU A 190 3.02 5.36 18.05
N SER A 191 3.69 6.38 17.48
CA SER A 191 3.47 6.76 16.07
C SER A 191 3.94 5.69 15.10
N SER A 192 5.02 4.97 15.40
CA SER A 192 5.48 3.83 14.61
C SER A 192 4.48 2.67 14.64
N GLY A 193 3.95 2.35 15.83
CA GLY A 193 2.86 1.36 15.95
C GLY A 193 1.60 1.80 15.21
N TYR A 194 1.22 3.07 15.30
CA TYR A 194 0.11 3.67 14.57
C TYR A 194 0.33 3.61 13.05
N MET A 195 1.54 3.89 12.58
CA MET A 195 1.92 3.80 11.17
C MET A 195 1.87 2.35 10.67
N GLY A 196 2.40 1.38 11.45
CA GLY A 196 2.31 -0.05 11.12
C GLY A 196 0.85 -0.52 11.04
N PHE A 197 0.00 -0.13 11.98
CA PHE A 197 -1.42 -0.44 11.95
C PHE A 197 -2.12 0.18 10.71
N ALA A 198 -1.85 1.45 10.41
CA ALA A 198 -2.41 2.14 9.24
C ALA A 198 -1.94 1.50 7.93
N HIS A 199 -0.66 1.11 7.84
CA HIS A 199 -0.08 0.40 6.72
C HIS A 199 -0.80 -0.95 6.50
N GLY A 200 -0.88 -1.80 7.53
CA GLY A 200 -1.57 -3.09 7.46
C GLY A 200 -3.03 -2.96 7.05
N SER A 201 -3.75 -1.97 7.62
CA SER A 201 -5.17 -1.76 7.32
C SER A 201 -5.45 -1.22 5.92
N ASN A 202 -4.45 -0.70 5.20
CA ASN A 202 -4.59 -0.27 3.81
C ASN A 202 -4.06 -1.34 2.84
N ASP A 203 -2.85 -1.82 3.06
CA ASP A 203 -2.12 -2.60 2.05
C ASP A 203 -2.61 -4.04 1.93
N ALA A 204 -2.87 -4.74 3.03
CA ALA A 204 -3.39 -6.11 2.97
C ALA A 204 -4.74 -6.19 2.24
N GLN A 205 -5.58 -5.16 2.36
CA GLN A 205 -6.88 -5.14 1.69
C GLN A 205 -6.78 -5.17 0.15
N LYS A 206 -5.65 -4.77 -0.42
CA LYS A 206 -5.46 -4.73 -1.88
C LYS A 206 -5.40 -6.14 -2.45
N ILE A 207 -4.64 -7.02 -1.84
CA ILE A 207 -4.54 -8.42 -2.26
C ILE A 207 -5.79 -9.22 -1.86
N MET A 208 -6.41 -8.91 -0.73
CA MET A 208 -7.75 -9.44 -0.41
C MET A 208 -8.75 -9.14 -1.55
N GLY A 209 -8.74 -7.92 -2.09
CA GLY A 209 -9.59 -7.51 -3.21
C GLY A 209 -9.27 -8.26 -4.50
N ILE A 210 -7.99 -8.49 -4.82
CA ILE A 210 -7.55 -9.26 -6.00
C ILE A 210 -8.00 -10.72 -5.90
N ILE A 211 -7.80 -11.36 -4.74
CA ILE A 211 -8.25 -12.75 -4.53
C ILE A 211 -9.78 -12.82 -4.66
N ALA A 212 -10.51 -11.90 -4.05
CA ALA A 212 -11.97 -11.87 -4.16
C ALA A 212 -12.44 -11.63 -5.61
N LEU A 213 -11.81 -10.70 -6.35
CA LEU A 213 -12.11 -10.46 -7.77
C LEU A 213 -11.92 -11.73 -8.61
N SER A 214 -10.78 -12.40 -8.43
CA SER A 214 -10.47 -13.65 -9.15
C SER A 214 -11.48 -14.74 -8.87
N LEU A 215 -11.84 -14.96 -7.59
CA LEU A 215 -12.79 -15.98 -7.18
C LEU A 215 -14.21 -15.67 -7.67
N LEU A 216 -14.63 -14.41 -7.65
CA LEU A 216 -15.92 -13.99 -8.21
C LEU A 216 -15.97 -14.20 -9.72
N ALA A 217 -14.90 -13.87 -10.45
CA ALA A 217 -14.80 -14.09 -11.88
C ALA A 217 -14.88 -15.59 -12.20
N ALA A 218 -14.11 -16.43 -11.51
CA ALA A 218 -14.10 -17.89 -11.67
C ALA A 218 -15.45 -18.52 -11.31
N THR A 219 -16.13 -18.03 -10.28
CA THR A 219 -17.48 -18.51 -9.91
C THR A 219 -18.50 -18.19 -11.00
N LYS A 220 -18.46 -16.97 -11.55
CA LYS A 220 -19.36 -16.56 -12.66
C LYS A 220 -19.08 -17.34 -13.94
N ALA A 221 -17.82 -17.67 -14.23
CA ALA A 221 -17.44 -18.49 -15.37
C ALA A 221 -17.80 -19.97 -15.21
N GLY A 222 -18.23 -20.41 -14.02
CA GLY A 222 -18.54 -21.82 -13.75
C GLY A 222 -17.32 -22.69 -13.43
N ASP A 223 -16.12 -22.11 -13.32
CA ASP A 223 -14.85 -22.83 -13.12
C ASP A 223 -14.77 -23.57 -11.79
N LEU A 224 -15.59 -23.17 -10.81
CA LEU A 224 -15.66 -23.76 -9.47
C LEU A 224 -16.83 -24.75 -9.30
N GLN A 225 -17.66 -25.00 -10.34
CA GLN A 225 -18.84 -25.89 -10.22
C GLN A 225 -18.47 -27.30 -9.72
N ASN A 226 -17.38 -27.86 -10.26
CA ASN A 226 -16.89 -29.20 -9.93
C ASN A 226 -15.83 -29.20 -8.82
N ALA A 227 -15.74 -28.14 -8.00
CA ALA A 227 -14.81 -28.10 -6.90
C ALA A 227 -15.22 -29.11 -5.82
N PRO A 228 -14.25 -29.85 -5.22
CA PRO A 228 -14.53 -30.75 -4.10
C PRO A 228 -15.22 -30.03 -2.94
N ALA A 229 -16.06 -30.74 -2.17
CA ALA A 229 -16.82 -30.14 -1.08
C ALA A 229 -15.97 -29.37 -0.05
N TRP A 230 -14.75 -29.80 0.23
CA TRP A 230 -13.83 -29.12 1.15
C TRP A 230 -13.30 -27.78 0.61
N LEU A 231 -13.49 -27.46 -0.70
CA LEU A 231 -13.15 -26.19 -1.35
C LEU A 231 -14.38 -25.32 -1.62
N GLU A 232 -15.56 -25.69 -1.14
CA GLU A 232 -16.81 -24.92 -1.33
C GLU A 232 -16.67 -23.46 -0.90
N PHE A 233 -15.87 -23.19 0.14
CA PHE A 233 -15.62 -21.86 0.65
C PHE A 233 -14.99 -20.89 -0.39
N LEU A 234 -14.34 -21.41 -1.44
CA LEU A 234 -13.80 -20.60 -2.54
C LEU A 234 -14.89 -19.91 -3.36
N LYS A 235 -16.09 -20.48 -3.41
CA LYS A 235 -17.24 -19.89 -4.13
C LYS A 235 -17.80 -18.66 -3.43
N HIS A 236 -17.46 -18.46 -2.15
CA HIS A 236 -17.97 -17.39 -1.29
C HIS A 236 -16.87 -16.45 -0.79
N PRO A 237 -16.16 -15.73 -1.70
CA PRO A 237 -15.09 -14.81 -1.29
C PRO A 237 -15.62 -13.56 -0.56
N MET A 238 -16.92 -13.29 -0.68
CA MET A 238 -17.61 -12.23 0.04
C MET A 238 -18.76 -12.81 0.87
N VAL A 239 -18.95 -12.23 2.05
CA VAL A 239 -19.98 -12.64 3.02
C VAL A 239 -20.87 -11.44 3.33
N THR A 240 -22.18 -11.65 3.39
CA THR A 240 -23.12 -10.63 3.81
C THR A 240 -23.28 -10.67 5.33
N LEU A 241 -23.03 -9.56 5.98
CA LEU A 241 -23.21 -9.40 7.42
C LEU A 241 -24.69 -9.22 7.78
N PRO A 242 -25.08 -9.38 9.07
CA PRO A 242 -26.48 -9.23 9.50
C PRO A 242 -27.09 -7.85 9.20
N ASP A 243 -26.27 -6.80 9.07
CA ASP A 243 -26.67 -5.44 8.69
C ASP A 243 -26.86 -5.25 7.17
N GLY A 244 -26.76 -6.33 6.39
CA GLY A 244 -26.87 -6.32 4.92
C GLY A 244 -25.58 -5.85 4.22
N THR A 245 -24.53 -5.46 4.93
CA THR A 245 -23.27 -5.08 4.30
C THR A 245 -22.47 -6.28 3.84
N GLN A 246 -21.86 -6.20 2.66
CA GLN A 246 -20.93 -7.23 2.18
C GLN A 246 -19.53 -6.98 2.72
N THR A 247 -18.83 -8.03 3.08
CA THR A 247 -17.44 -7.99 3.53
C THR A 247 -16.64 -9.12 2.88
N ILE A 248 -15.31 -9.01 2.89
CA ILE A 248 -14.41 -10.09 2.44
C ILE A 248 -14.45 -11.26 3.43
N ALA A 249 -14.44 -12.47 2.93
CA ALA A 249 -14.44 -13.69 3.74
C ALA A 249 -13.25 -13.71 4.71
N THR A 250 -13.50 -14.16 5.95
CA THR A 250 -12.50 -14.12 7.04
C THR A 250 -11.22 -14.88 6.71
N TRP A 251 -11.31 -16.01 6.00
CA TRP A 251 -10.14 -16.80 5.62
C TRP A 251 -9.19 -16.00 4.70
N ILE A 252 -9.70 -15.19 3.77
CA ILE A 252 -8.90 -14.31 2.91
C ILE A 252 -8.19 -13.25 3.75
N LYS A 253 -8.91 -12.63 4.71
CA LYS A 253 -8.33 -11.61 5.60
C LYS A 253 -7.18 -12.19 6.42
N VAL A 254 -7.41 -13.33 7.07
CA VAL A 254 -6.40 -13.98 7.93
C VAL A 254 -5.19 -14.39 7.11
N LEU A 255 -5.41 -15.00 5.94
CA LEU A 255 -4.32 -15.48 5.09
C LEU A 255 -3.45 -14.32 4.58
N CYS A 256 -4.06 -13.25 4.05
CA CYS A 256 -3.32 -12.06 3.60
C CYS A 256 -2.60 -11.37 4.77
N ALA A 257 -3.25 -11.24 5.94
CA ALA A 257 -2.66 -10.62 7.11
C ALA A 257 -1.41 -11.38 7.61
N LEU A 258 -1.47 -12.71 7.66
CA LEU A 258 -0.34 -13.56 8.07
C LEU A 258 0.82 -13.48 7.06
N VAL A 259 0.53 -13.54 5.78
CA VAL A 259 1.54 -13.49 4.72
C VAL A 259 2.21 -12.11 4.66
N MET A 260 1.43 -11.03 4.78
CA MET A 260 1.97 -9.67 4.87
C MET A 260 2.87 -9.51 6.10
N ALA A 261 2.44 -10.01 7.26
CA ALA A 261 3.23 -9.96 8.49
C ALA A 261 4.54 -10.75 8.34
N ALA A 262 4.52 -11.91 7.70
CA ALA A 262 5.72 -12.70 7.39
C ALA A 262 6.67 -11.94 6.45
N GLY A 263 6.15 -11.26 5.42
CA GLY A 263 6.92 -10.37 4.56
C GLY A 263 7.54 -9.21 5.34
N THR A 264 6.75 -8.54 6.19
CA THR A 264 7.23 -7.47 7.07
C THR A 264 8.38 -7.94 7.97
N ALA A 265 8.28 -9.15 8.52
CA ALA A 265 9.33 -9.75 9.36
C ALA A 265 10.65 -10.00 8.62
N ALA A 266 10.62 -10.19 7.29
CA ALA A 266 11.83 -10.32 6.47
C ALA A 266 12.61 -9.00 6.32
N GLY A 267 11.92 -7.85 6.38
CA GLY A 267 12.49 -6.50 6.36
C GLY A 267 13.02 -6.05 5.00
N GLY A 268 12.80 -4.78 4.67
CA GLY A 268 13.22 -4.14 3.41
C GLY A 268 14.44 -3.22 3.58
N TRP A 269 15.58 -3.73 4.03
CA TRP A 269 16.73 -2.94 4.50
C TRP A 269 17.26 -1.91 3.51
N LYS A 270 17.27 -2.21 2.20
CA LYS A 270 17.74 -1.25 1.17
C LYS A 270 16.85 0.00 1.12
N ILE A 271 15.54 -0.18 1.20
CA ILE A 271 14.55 0.91 1.18
C ILE A 271 14.54 1.64 2.52
N ILE A 272 14.63 0.90 3.64
CA ILE A 272 14.79 1.49 4.99
C ILE A 272 15.96 2.48 5.02
N ASN A 273 17.11 2.10 4.47
CA ASN A 273 18.27 2.99 4.41
C ASN A 273 18.02 4.23 3.51
N THR A 274 17.27 4.08 2.42
CA THR A 274 16.96 5.21 1.54
C THR A 274 16.05 6.23 2.21
N LEU A 275 14.96 5.79 2.82
CA LEU A 275 13.98 6.67 3.49
C LEU A 275 14.51 7.24 4.81
N GLY A 276 15.21 6.39 5.60
CA GLY A 276 15.66 6.77 6.93
C GLY A 276 16.92 7.61 6.95
N ASN A 277 17.89 7.34 6.04
CA ASN A 277 19.23 7.93 6.14
C ASN A 277 19.62 8.81 4.95
N LYS A 278 19.00 8.61 3.75
CA LYS A 278 19.43 9.33 2.54
C LYS A 278 18.52 10.50 2.16
N LEU A 279 17.30 10.55 2.69
CA LEU A 279 16.31 11.55 2.31
C LEU A 279 16.38 12.80 3.17
N VAL A 280 16.35 12.64 4.50
CA VAL A 280 16.43 13.71 5.52
C VAL A 280 17.15 13.16 6.75
N ASP A 281 17.96 13.98 7.43
CA ASP A 281 18.49 13.60 8.73
C ASP A 281 17.41 13.77 9.79
N LEU A 282 16.98 12.68 10.43
CA LEU A 282 15.84 12.66 11.31
C LEU A 282 16.24 12.58 12.80
N LYS A 283 15.59 13.39 13.63
CA LYS A 283 15.52 13.25 15.09
C LYS A 283 14.18 12.59 15.47
N PRO A 284 14.00 12.08 16.71
CA PRO A 284 12.74 11.45 17.14
C PRO A 284 11.48 12.29 16.90
N VAL A 285 11.55 13.60 17.13
CA VAL A 285 10.42 14.51 16.87
C VAL A 285 10.02 14.55 15.38
N HIS A 286 11.02 14.47 14.50
CA HIS A 286 10.78 14.42 13.04
C HIS A 286 10.09 13.12 12.62
N GLY A 287 10.58 11.98 13.17
CA GLY A 287 9.97 10.66 12.94
C GLY A 287 8.52 10.62 13.43
N PHE A 288 8.28 11.09 14.65
CA PHE A 288 6.92 11.20 15.21
C PHE A 288 5.99 12.02 14.31
N ALA A 289 6.42 13.18 13.83
CA ALA A 289 5.61 14.05 12.98
C ALA A 289 5.31 13.38 11.63
N ALA A 290 6.30 12.77 10.98
CA ALA A 290 6.13 12.10 9.68
C ALA A 290 5.21 10.87 9.77
N GLU A 291 5.43 10.00 10.76
CA GLU A 291 4.64 8.80 11.00
C GLU A 291 3.18 9.13 11.34
N THR A 292 2.95 10.09 12.26
CA THR A 292 1.60 10.50 12.67
C THR A 292 0.83 11.09 11.49
N THR A 293 1.44 11.96 10.71
CA THR A 293 0.84 12.55 9.50
C THR A 293 0.45 11.47 8.50
N SER A 294 1.40 10.60 8.16
CA SER A 294 1.18 9.55 7.17
C SER A 294 0.10 8.56 7.62
N ALA A 295 0.18 8.05 8.85
CA ALA A 295 -0.80 7.11 9.39
C ALA A 295 -2.23 7.67 9.36
N THR A 296 -2.39 8.94 9.72
CA THR A 296 -3.69 9.62 9.68
C THR A 296 -4.25 9.69 8.26
N ILE A 297 -3.43 10.07 7.27
CA ILE A 297 -3.83 10.09 5.85
C ILE A 297 -4.25 8.71 5.38
N LEU A 298 -3.45 7.67 5.71
CA LEU A 298 -3.72 6.30 5.29
C LEU A 298 -5.02 5.74 5.86
N LEU A 299 -5.28 5.94 7.16
CA LEU A 299 -6.52 5.46 7.79
C LEU A 299 -7.75 6.21 7.26
N PHE A 300 -7.63 7.51 7.00
CA PHE A 300 -8.71 8.27 6.39
C PHE A 300 -9.02 7.76 4.97
N ALA A 301 -7.99 7.55 4.15
CA ALA A 301 -8.14 7.00 2.80
C ALA A 301 -8.72 5.58 2.82
N ALA A 302 -8.27 4.73 3.76
CA ALA A 302 -8.77 3.36 3.90
C ALA A 302 -10.28 3.34 4.25
N LYS A 303 -10.75 4.25 5.11
CA LYS A 303 -12.20 4.41 5.42
C LYS A 303 -13.01 4.83 4.19
N LEU A 304 -12.44 5.62 3.29
CA LEU A 304 -13.07 6.03 2.03
C LEU A 304 -12.95 4.96 0.92
N GLY A 305 -12.33 3.82 1.21
CA GLY A 305 -12.09 2.75 0.25
C GLY A 305 -11.14 3.16 -0.88
N MET A 306 -10.21 4.07 -0.61
CA MET A 306 -9.21 4.54 -1.58
C MET A 306 -7.92 3.74 -1.42
N PRO A 307 -7.48 2.96 -2.43
CA PRO A 307 -6.22 2.22 -2.40
C PRO A 307 -5.03 3.17 -2.61
N VAL A 308 -4.69 3.95 -1.58
CA VAL A 308 -3.56 4.88 -1.64
C VAL A 308 -2.21 4.18 -1.49
N SER A 309 -1.15 4.87 -1.91
CA SER A 309 0.23 4.45 -1.70
C SER A 309 0.71 4.84 -0.31
N THR A 310 1.02 3.85 0.50
CA THR A 310 1.64 4.03 1.81
C THR A 310 3.03 4.64 1.69
N THR A 311 3.80 4.20 0.67
CA THR A 311 5.13 4.74 0.35
C THR A 311 5.08 6.22 0.00
N HIS A 312 4.10 6.66 -0.81
CA HIS A 312 3.93 8.07 -1.15
C HIS A 312 3.62 8.90 0.10
N ALA A 313 2.66 8.45 0.92
CA ALA A 313 2.25 9.17 2.11
C ALA A 313 3.41 9.38 3.10
N ILE A 314 4.14 8.32 3.47
CA ILE A 314 5.25 8.45 4.43
C ILE A 314 6.44 9.22 3.86
N THR A 315 6.80 8.97 2.60
CA THR A 315 7.93 9.64 1.96
C THR A 315 7.71 11.14 1.88
N THR A 316 6.52 11.57 1.46
CA THR A 316 6.20 13.01 1.37
C THR A 316 6.00 13.65 2.74
N SER A 317 5.50 12.89 3.74
CA SER A 317 5.48 13.37 5.14
C SER A 317 6.90 13.61 5.66
N ILE A 318 7.86 12.71 5.37
CA ILE A 318 9.29 12.91 5.69
C ILE A 318 9.85 14.13 4.94
N MET A 319 9.52 14.30 3.65
CA MET A 319 9.94 15.47 2.87
C MET A 319 9.37 16.77 3.47
N GLY A 320 8.09 16.80 3.84
CA GLY A 320 7.44 17.94 4.47
C GLY A 320 8.10 18.34 5.80
N VAL A 321 8.36 17.35 6.65
CA VAL A 321 9.11 17.54 7.89
C VAL A 321 10.52 18.07 7.60
N GLY A 322 11.21 17.53 6.59
CA GLY A 322 12.52 17.96 6.16
C GLY A 322 12.56 19.40 5.66
N LEU A 323 11.51 19.88 4.99
CA LEU A 323 11.39 21.28 4.54
C LEU A 323 11.14 22.26 5.71
N ALA A 324 10.50 21.81 6.79
CA ALA A 324 10.30 22.61 7.99
C ALA A 324 11.55 22.71 8.87
N LYS A 325 12.56 21.87 8.62
CA LYS A 325 13.76 21.74 9.43
C LYS A 325 14.64 22.99 9.32
N LYS A 326 15.25 23.39 10.44
CA LYS A 326 16.18 24.52 10.49
C LYS A 326 17.56 24.13 10.00
N ASP A 327 18.31 25.09 9.45
CA ASP A 327 19.62 24.87 8.84
C ASP A 327 20.69 24.32 9.82
N ASP A 328 20.58 24.63 11.12
CA ASP A 328 21.50 24.19 12.17
C ASP A 328 21.26 22.72 12.63
N GLU A 329 20.23 22.05 12.12
CA GLU A 329 19.84 20.70 12.56
C GLU A 329 20.35 19.56 11.64
N GLY A 330 21.31 19.83 10.78
CA GLY A 330 21.84 18.88 9.78
C GLY A 330 21.08 18.93 8.46
N LYS A 331 21.28 17.92 7.61
CA LYS A 331 20.75 17.90 6.26
C LYS A 331 19.22 17.96 6.25
N SER A 332 18.65 18.98 5.61
CA SER A 332 17.20 19.16 5.46
C SER A 332 16.61 18.14 4.49
N LEU A 333 16.49 18.45 3.22
CA LEU A 333 15.96 17.55 2.18
C LEU A 333 17.01 17.28 1.10
N CYS A 334 17.25 16.01 0.77
CA CYS A 334 18.09 15.62 -0.35
C CYS A 334 17.30 15.60 -1.66
N PHE A 335 17.30 16.70 -2.41
CA PHE A 335 16.59 16.83 -3.67
C PHE A 335 16.97 15.77 -4.71
N GLY A 336 18.25 15.35 -4.76
CA GLY A 336 18.70 14.29 -5.65
C GLY A 336 18.06 12.91 -5.34
N THR A 337 17.91 12.58 -4.05
CA THR A 337 17.20 11.37 -3.63
C THR A 337 15.70 11.50 -3.88
N ALA A 338 15.11 12.64 -3.53
CA ALA A 338 13.69 12.92 -3.79
C ALA A 338 13.34 12.80 -5.27
N GLY A 339 14.16 13.38 -6.17
CA GLY A 339 13.94 13.32 -7.62
C GLY A 339 13.96 11.88 -8.17
N ARG A 340 14.90 11.03 -7.70
CA ARG A 340 14.93 9.60 -8.08
C ARG A 340 13.69 8.85 -7.62
N ILE A 341 13.20 9.14 -6.42
CA ILE A 341 11.98 8.54 -5.87
C ILE A 341 10.78 8.96 -6.71
N LEU A 342 10.62 10.26 -6.99
CA LEU A 342 9.53 10.78 -7.83
C LEU A 342 9.55 10.18 -9.24
N PHE A 343 10.72 10.03 -9.85
CA PHE A 343 10.87 9.38 -11.15
C PHE A 343 10.38 7.92 -11.11
N ALA A 344 10.75 7.16 -10.08
CA ALA A 344 10.29 5.78 -9.90
C ALA A 344 8.75 5.72 -9.74
N TRP A 345 8.14 6.70 -9.05
CA TRP A 345 6.68 6.75 -8.88
C TRP A 345 5.95 6.97 -10.21
N VAL A 346 6.40 7.94 -11.01
CA VAL A 346 5.80 8.21 -12.33
C VAL A 346 5.91 6.99 -13.25
N LEU A 347 7.03 6.27 -13.18
CA LEU A 347 7.28 5.12 -14.04
C LEU A 347 6.51 3.86 -13.58
N THR A 348 6.08 3.77 -12.33
CA THR A 348 5.51 2.54 -11.76
C THR A 348 4.28 2.04 -12.54
N ILE A 349 3.23 2.87 -12.70
CA ILE A 349 2.01 2.43 -13.41
C ILE A 349 2.28 2.11 -14.88
N PRO A 350 2.97 2.96 -15.67
CA PRO A 350 3.28 2.64 -17.07
C PRO A 350 4.10 1.36 -17.24
N ALA A 351 5.13 1.15 -16.41
CA ALA A 351 5.99 -0.02 -16.51
C ALA A 351 5.23 -1.31 -16.19
N THR A 352 4.48 -1.33 -15.07
CA THR A 352 3.71 -2.52 -14.68
C THR A 352 2.55 -2.80 -15.62
N PHE A 353 1.90 -1.76 -16.14
CA PHE A 353 0.89 -1.89 -17.20
C PHE A 353 1.49 -2.59 -18.43
N LEU A 354 2.62 -2.10 -18.93
CA LEU A 354 3.26 -2.66 -20.12
C LEU A 354 3.72 -4.10 -19.91
N ILE A 355 4.37 -4.40 -18.78
CA ILE A 355 4.82 -5.77 -18.46
C ILE A 355 3.62 -6.72 -18.42
N ALA A 356 2.56 -6.38 -17.69
CA ALA A 356 1.40 -7.23 -17.54
C ALA A 356 0.60 -7.37 -18.85
N TYR A 357 0.50 -6.30 -19.64
CA TYR A 357 -0.11 -6.30 -20.97
C TYR A 357 0.62 -7.26 -21.92
N VAL A 358 1.95 -7.15 -22.01
CA VAL A 358 2.76 -8.03 -22.87
C VAL A 358 2.64 -9.49 -22.41
N LEU A 359 2.81 -9.76 -21.11
CA LEU A 359 2.64 -11.11 -20.56
C LEU A 359 1.26 -11.70 -20.92
N ARG A 360 0.22 -10.89 -20.82
CA ARG A 360 -1.13 -11.36 -21.15
C ARG A 360 -1.32 -11.60 -22.66
N LYS A 361 -0.78 -10.75 -23.52
CA LYS A 361 -0.82 -10.96 -24.98
C LYS A 361 -0.10 -12.23 -25.41
N VAL A 362 1.04 -12.55 -24.77
CA VAL A 362 1.79 -13.78 -25.08
C VAL A 362 1.05 -15.05 -24.59
N THR A 363 0.22 -14.94 -23.59
CA THR A 363 -0.55 -16.07 -23.01
C THR A 363 -1.95 -16.23 -23.59
N MET A 364 -2.34 -15.41 -24.55
CA MET A 364 -3.60 -15.54 -25.32
C MET A 364 -3.44 -16.52 -26.48
#